data_9c10195ca5c68a32a219d0c24907481e
#
_entry.id   9c10195ca5c68a32a219d0c24907481e
#
_cell.length_a   1.000
_cell.length_b   1.000
_cell.length_c   1.000
_cell.angle_alpha   90.00
_cell.angle_beta   90.00
_cell.angle_gamma   90.00
#
_symmetry.space_group_name_H-M   'P 1'
#
loop_
_entity.id
_entity.type
_entity.pdbx_description
1 polymer ?
#
loop_
_entity_poly.entity_id
_entity_poly.type
_entity_poly.pdbx_seq_one_letter_code
_entity_poly.pdbx_strand_id
1 'polypeptide(L)'
;GTATMAQLLGADLLAQTPESPNGLHHPAKAKRVIYLFMSGGPSQHDMWDYKPKMKEMFGKNLPEHIRDGQRITGMTARQKSLPVCPSKYEFKKHDNNDQGLWVSELLPHTAKVAKELCVINSTFTEAINHDPAVTYIQTGSQIPGRPSFGSWLSYGLGRMNDDLPGYVVMHAKTNFGEQSLFNRLWGPGFLPSEHQGVLLRSQGDPVLYLNNPKGVSRSDRRAQLNALAALNESQHDRFGDPEVLARIKQHEMAYRMQTSVPELMDLSSEKESTFKLYGEEARQAGSFAACCLNARRLAERGVRNIQIFHRGWDAHGNLPKEHESQCKDIDQACAALITDLKERGMLEDTLVVWGGEFGRTAYCQGSLSEKNYGRDHHPRCFTT
;
A
#
# COMPACT_ATOMS: atom_id res chain seq x y z
N GLY A 1 -9.41 -21.12 -21.14
CA GLY A 1 -8.62 -19.98 -20.79
C GLY A 1 -9.24 -18.64 -21.15
N THR A 2 -8.89 -18.06 -22.28
CA THR A 2 -9.28 -16.69 -22.69
C THR A 2 -10.79 -16.52 -22.94
N ALA A 3 -11.47 -17.54 -23.46
CA ALA A 3 -12.92 -17.49 -23.70
C ALA A 3 -13.75 -17.44 -22.40
N THR A 4 -13.30 -18.12 -21.34
CA THR A 4 -13.99 -18.12 -20.04
C THR A 4 -13.81 -16.79 -19.30
N MET A 5 -12.66 -16.14 -19.44
CA MET A 5 -12.41 -14.83 -18.87
C MET A 5 -13.16 -13.72 -19.59
N ALA A 6 -13.27 -13.81 -20.92
CA ALA A 6 -14.12 -12.92 -21.73
C ALA A 6 -15.60 -13.10 -21.41
N GLN A 7 -16.07 -14.33 -21.10
CA GLN A 7 -17.43 -14.60 -20.68
C GLN A 7 -17.75 -14.10 -19.26
N LEU A 8 -16.82 -14.25 -18.31
CA LEU A 8 -16.96 -13.71 -16.95
C LEU A 8 -16.92 -12.17 -16.94
N LEU A 9 -16.05 -11.56 -17.74
CA LEU A 9 -16.01 -10.11 -17.91
C LEU A 9 -17.18 -9.61 -18.79
N GLY A 10 -17.67 -10.42 -19.75
CA GLY A 10 -18.73 -10.04 -20.66
C GLY A 10 -20.15 -10.17 -20.10
N ALA A 11 -20.40 -11.11 -19.19
CA ALA A 11 -21.72 -11.28 -18.58
C ALA A 11 -22.05 -10.16 -17.59
N ASP A 12 -21.05 -9.71 -16.81
CA ASP A 12 -21.20 -8.57 -15.88
C ASP A 12 -21.13 -7.21 -16.61
N LEU A 13 -20.40 -7.14 -17.74
CA LEU A 13 -20.34 -5.94 -18.59
C LEU A 13 -21.64 -5.72 -19.40
N LEU A 14 -22.46 -6.76 -19.58
CA LEU A 14 -23.74 -6.68 -20.31
C LEU A 14 -24.93 -6.39 -19.41
N ALA A 15 -24.77 -6.39 -18.10
CA ALA A 15 -25.78 -5.88 -17.17
C ALA A 15 -25.76 -4.34 -17.21
N GLN A 16 -26.16 -3.78 -18.35
CA GLN A 16 -26.28 -2.33 -18.54
C GLN A 16 -27.41 -1.81 -17.67
N THR A 17 -27.06 -1.13 -16.59
CA THR A 17 -27.98 -0.13 -16.02
C THR A 17 -27.93 1.12 -16.92
N PRO A 18 -29.06 1.81 -17.14
CA PRO A 18 -29.12 3.00 -18.01
C PRO A 18 -28.18 4.14 -17.64
N GLU A 19 -27.57 4.07 -16.46
CA GLU A 19 -26.74 5.12 -15.86
C GLU A 19 -25.23 4.92 -16.03
N SER A 20 -24.77 3.79 -16.57
CA SER A 20 -23.34 3.53 -16.77
C SER A 20 -23.05 3.00 -18.18
N PRO A 21 -22.53 3.84 -19.09
CA PRO A 21 -22.27 3.46 -20.49
C PRO A 21 -21.28 2.30 -20.67
N ASN A 22 -20.51 1.95 -19.62
CA ASN A 22 -19.45 0.94 -19.67
C ASN A 22 -19.74 -0.30 -18.80
N GLY A 23 -21.01 -0.54 -18.41
CA GLY A 23 -21.39 -1.69 -17.57
C GLY A 23 -20.90 -1.63 -16.12
N LEU A 24 -20.42 -0.49 -15.66
CA LEU A 24 -20.03 -0.28 -14.28
C LEU A 24 -21.26 0.04 -13.42
N HIS A 25 -21.32 -0.46 -12.17
CA HIS A 25 -22.38 -0.12 -11.21
C HIS A 25 -22.32 1.37 -10.81
N HIS A 26 -21.15 1.98 -10.85
CA HIS A 26 -20.93 3.40 -10.60
C HIS A 26 -19.98 4.00 -11.63
N PRO A 27 -20.10 5.28 -11.97
CA PRO A 27 -19.15 5.96 -12.85
C PRO A 27 -17.74 5.89 -12.29
N ALA A 28 -16.76 5.53 -13.12
CA ALA A 28 -15.35 5.55 -12.73
C ALA A 28 -14.86 6.99 -12.53
N LYS A 29 -14.39 7.30 -11.33
CA LYS A 29 -13.84 8.63 -10.98
C LYS A 29 -12.32 8.58 -10.81
N ALA A 30 -11.82 7.55 -10.12
CA ALA A 30 -10.39 7.44 -9.81
C ALA A 30 -9.56 7.20 -11.07
N LYS A 31 -8.55 8.04 -11.26
CA LYS A 31 -7.54 7.93 -12.31
C LYS A 31 -6.21 7.40 -11.77
N ARG A 32 -5.99 7.58 -10.46
CA ARG A 32 -4.75 7.23 -9.75
C ARG A 32 -5.06 6.48 -8.47
N VAL A 33 -4.11 5.69 -8.02
CA VAL A 33 -4.15 5.00 -6.72
C VAL A 33 -2.85 5.25 -5.98
N ILE A 34 -2.97 5.66 -4.71
CA ILE A 34 -1.86 5.68 -3.75
C ILE A 34 -2.20 4.69 -2.65
N TYR A 35 -1.43 3.60 -2.56
CA TYR A 35 -1.66 2.55 -1.58
C TYR A 35 -0.63 2.63 -0.45
N LEU A 36 -1.08 2.96 0.74
CA LEU A 36 -0.32 3.03 1.98
C LEU A 36 -0.45 1.68 2.70
N PHE A 37 0.51 0.79 2.48
CA PHE A 37 0.45 -0.57 2.99
C PHE A 37 1.25 -0.72 4.30
N MET A 38 0.53 -1.03 5.39
CA MET A 38 1.03 -1.19 6.74
C MET A 38 1.36 -2.66 7.01
N SER A 39 2.55 -3.10 6.58
CA SER A 39 2.97 -4.51 6.66
C SER A 39 3.23 -4.96 8.09
N GLY A 40 2.59 -6.02 8.48
CA GLY A 40 2.67 -6.61 9.82
C GLY A 40 1.33 -6.65 10.56
N GLY A 41 0.23 -6.25 9.93
CA GLY A 41 -1.11 -6.34 10.52
C GLY A 41 -1.35 -5.35 11.67
N PRO A 42 -1.59 -4.07 11.37
CA PRO A 42 -1.90 -3.05 12.38
C PRO A 42 -3.15 -3.42 13.19
N SER A 43 -3.14 -3.11 14.48
CA SER A 43 -4.26 -3.44 15.38
C SER A 43 -5.45 -2.51 15.14
N GLN A 44 -6.48 -3.03 14.49
CA GLN A 44 -7.73 -2.30 14.30
C GLN A 44 -8.37 -1.88 15.62
N HIS A 45 -8.25 -2.73 16.68
CA HIS A 45 -8.80 -2.46 18.00
C HIS A 45 -8.17 -1.25 18.70
N ASP A 46 -6.94 -0.92 18.35
CA ASP A 46 -6.18 0.16 18.99
C ASP A 46 -6.20 1.46 18.16
N MET A 47 -6.72 1.42 16.92
CA MET A 47 -6.70 2.55 15.99
C MET A 47 -8.08 3.00 15.51
N TRP A 48 -8.96 2.05 15.09
CA TRP A 48 -10.17 2.37 14.32
C TRP A 48 -11.44 1.70 14.82
N ASP A 49 -11.34 0.48 15.31
CA ASP A 49 -12.49 -0.36 15.63
C ASP A 49 -12.82 -0.28 17.12
N TYR A 50 -13.47 0.81 17.52
CA TYR A 50 -13.81 1.09 18.91
C TYR A 50 -14.83 0.09 19.47
N LYS A 51 -14.43 -0.68 20.49
CA LYS A 51 -15.25 -1.70 21.15
C LYS A 51 -15.32 -1.49 22.66
N PRO A 52 -16.15 -0.52 23.13
CA PRO A 52 -16.20 -0.11 24.55
C PRO A 52 -16.54 -1.28 25.49
N LYS A 53 -17.38 -2.23 25.07
CA LYS A 53 -17.76 -3.40 25.89
C LYS A 53 -16.59 -4.33 26.23
N MET A 54 -15.48 -4.26 25.50
CA MET A 54 -14.29 -5.02 25.84
C MET A 54 -13.68 -4.58 27.18
N LYS A 55 -13.88 -3.32 27.63
CA LYS A 55 -13.41 -2.86 28.93
C LYS A 55 -14.00 -3.67 30.10
N GLU A 56 -15.28 -4.04 29.99
CA GLU A 56 -15.98 -4.86 30.99
C GLU A 56 -15.49 -6.32 31.02
N MET A 57 -14.84 -6.73 29.95
CA MET A 57 -14.32 -8.09 29.73
C MET A 57 -12.82 -8.23 29.99
N PHE A 58 -12.15 -7.16 30.43
CA PHE A 58 -10.69 -7.14 30.64
C PHE A 58 -10.23 -8.39 31.43
N GLY A 59 -9.29 -9.13 30.86
CA GLY A 59 -8.70 -10.32 31.47
C GLY A 59 -9.60 -11.57 31.55
N LYS A 60 -10.91 -11.45 31.26
CA LYS A 60 -11.80 -12.62 31.18
C LYS A 60 -11.50 -13.43 29.92
N ASN A 61 -11.72 -14.74 29.99
CA ASN A 61 -11.51 -15.58 28.80
C ASN A 61 -12.49 -15.18 27.67
N LEU A 62 -12.01 -15.21 26.44
CA LEU A 62 -12.84 -14.91 25.25
C LEU A 62 -14.04 -15.87 25.21
N PRO A 63 -15.29 -15.36 25.15
CA PRO A 63 -16.48 -16.22 25.08
C PRO A 63 -16.45 -17.12 23.83
N GLU A 64 -16.86 -18.39 24.01
CA GLU A 64 -16.82 -19.39 22.96
C GLU A 64 -17.66 -18.99 21.73
N HIS A 65 -18.83 -18.37 21.94
CA HIS A 65 -19.68 -17.92 20.84
C HIS A 65 -19.06 -16.76 19.99
N ILE A 66 -18.07 -16.03 20.54
CA ILE A 66 -17.31 -15.03 19.79
C ILE A 66 -16.16 -15.69 19.04
N ARG A 67 -15.58 -16.72 19.64
CA ARG A 67 -14.56 -17.53 18.99
C ARG A 67 -15.12 -18.31 17.80
N ASP A 68 -16.28 -18.89 17.92
CA ASP A 68 -17.09 -19.57 16.88
C ASP A 68 -16.26 -20.41 15.90
N GLY A 69 -15.51 -21.36 16.43
CA GLY A 69 -14.66 -22.25 15.62
C GLY A 69 -13.51 -21.57 14.87
N GLN A 70 -13.21 -20.30 15.17
CA GLN A 70 -12.15 -19.57 14.53
C GLN A 70 -10.79 -20.24 14.75
N ARG A 71 -10.02 -20.35 13.67
CA ARG A 71 -8.66 -20.87 13.73
C ARG A 71 -7.77 -19.99 14.60
N ILE A 72 -7.09 -20.61 15.55
CA ILE A 72 -6.08 -19.99 16.40
C ILE A 72 -4.70 -20.25 15.79
N THR A 73 -3.80 -19.28 15.86
CA THR A 73 -2.42 -19.47 15.40
C THR A 73 -1.66 -20.42 16.31
N GLY A 74 -0.54 -20.96 15.83
CA GLY A 74 0.36 -21.77 16.66
C GLY A 74 0.92 -21.02 17.88
N MET A 75 0.93 -19.68 17.85
CA MET A 75 1.47 -18.83 18.91
C MET A 75 0.57 -18.80 20.15
N THR A 76 -0.75 -18.78 19.97
CA THR A 76 -1.72 -18.75 21.07
C THR A 76 -2.43 -20.08 21.33
N ALA A 77 -2.29 -21.06 20.44
CA ALA A 77 -2.95 -22.38 20.57
C ALA A 77 -2.60 -23.13 21.88
N ARG A 78 -1.46 -22.84 22.48
CA ARG A 78 -1.00 -23.46 23.74
C ARG A 78 -1.30 -22.62 24.98
N GLN A 79 -1.93 -21.44 24.84
CA GLN A 79 -2.31 -20.62 25.99
C GLN A 79 -3.47 -21.29 26.75
N LYS A 80 -3.40 -21.30 28.08
CA LYS A 80 -4.45 -21.84 28.94
C LYS A 80 -5.76 -21.05 28.86
N SER A 81 -5.69 -19.77 28.52
CA SER A 81 -6.82 -18.87 28.37
C SER A 81 -6.53 -17.86 27.27
N LEU A 82 -7.58 -17.27 26.72
CA LEU A 82 -7.53 -16.20 25.73
C LEU A 82 -8.10 -14.92 26.37
N PRO A 83 -7.32 -14.21 27.21
CA PRO A 83 -7.84 -13.10 28.01
C PRO A 83 -8.19 -11.92 27.10
N VAL A 84 -9.44 -11.45 27.16
CA VAL A 84 -9.91 -10.29 26.41
C VAL A 84 -9.06 -9.07 26.78
N CYS A 85 -8.58 -8.38 25.74
CA CYS A 85 -7.68 -7.27 25.84
C CYS A 85 -8.29 -6.03 25.18
N PRO A 86 -8.96 -5.14 25.92
CA PRO A 86 -9.41 -3.87 25.38
C PRO A 86 -8.21 -2.98 25.01
N SER A 87 -8.43 -2.03 24.12
CA SER A 87 -7.46 -0.98 23.87
C SER A 87 -7.27 -0.12 25.14
N LYS A 88 -6.03 0.26 25.42
CA LYS A 88 -5.74 1.22 26.49
C LYS A 88 -5.98 2.67 26.06
N TYR A 89 -6.12 2.92 24.77
CA TYR A 89 -6.24 4.25 24.19
C TYR A 89 -7.67 4.76 24.25
N GLU A 90 -7.78 6.08 24.36
CA GLU A 90 -9.05 6.75 24.27
C GLU A 90 -9.46 6.96 22.80
N PHE A 91 -10.77 6.83 22.56
CA PHE A 91 -11.38 7.06 21.26
C PHE A 91 -12.30 8.27 21.31
N LYS A 92 -12.27 9.06 20.26
CA LYS A 92 -13.22 10.15 20.06
C LYS A 92 -13.99 9.96 18.76
N LYS A 93 -15.25 10.35 18.77
CA LYS A 93 -16.09 10.37 17.57
C LYS A 93 -15.84 11.68 16.85
N HIS A 94 -15.45 11.58 15.59
CA HIS A 94 -15.24 12.71 14.70
C HIS A 94 -16.36 12.79 13.68
N ASP A 95 -16.64 14.00 13.22
CA ASP A 95 -17.64 14.24 12.18
C ASP A 95 -17.16 13.58 10.87
N ASN A 96 -17.98 12.66 10.37
CA ASN A 96 -17.78 11.97 9.09
C ASN A 96 -19.18 11.81 8.47
N ASN A 97 -19.59 12.82 7.73
CA ASN A 97 -20.91 12.87 7.09
C ASN A 97 -22.03 12.47 8.10
N ASP A 98 -22.81 11.41 7.83
CA ASP A 98 -24.02 11.13 8.63
C ASP A 98 -23.80 10.27 9.87
N GLN A 99 -22.68 9.53 9.98
CA GLN A 99 -22.53 8.51 11.03
C GLN A 99 -21.45 8.81 12.08
N GLY A 100 -20.49 9.66 11.76
CA GLY A 100 -19.30 9.90 12.56
C GLY A 100 -18.32 8.72 12.58
N LEU A 101 -17.04 9.03 12.68
CA LEU A 101 -15.95 8.07 12.70
C LEU A 101 -15.27 8.06 14.07
N TRP A 102 -15.16 6.87 14.69
CA TRP A 102 -14.36 6.69 15.89
C TRP A 102 -12.88 6.58 15.52
N VAL A 103 -12.06 7.45 16.10
CA VAL A 103 -10.60 7.45 15.88
C VAL A 103 -9.90 7.46 17.23
N SER A 104 -8.88 6.63 17.35
CA SER A 104 -8.00 6.56 18.52
C SER A 104 -7.18 7.85 18.69
N GLU A 105 -6.82 8.18 19.91
CA GLU A 105 -5.89 9.25 20.25
C GLU A 105 -4.49 9.09 19.62
N LEU A 106 -4.19 7.89 19.13
CA LEU A 106 -2.95 7.61 18.37
C LEU A 106 -2.89 8.33 17.01
N LEU A 107 -4.03 8.79 16.47
CA LEU A 107 -4.15 9.35 15.12
C LEU A 107 -4.75 10.77 15.13
N PRO A 108 -4.18 11.73 15.90
CA PRO A 108 -4.75 13.05 16.07
C PRO A 108 -4.76 13.92 14.80
N HIS A 109 -3.86 13.66 13.85
CA HIS A 109 -3.84 14.38 12.56
C HIS A 109 -4.83 13.77 11.58
N THR A 110 -4.85 12.45 11.45
CA THR A 110 -5.82 11.74 10.59
C THR A 110 -7.25 12.00 11.02
N ALA A 111 -7.51 12.14 12.33
CA ALA A 111 -8.82 12.53 12.86
C ALA A 111 -9.34 13.88 12.31
N LYS A 112 -8.46 14.81 11.95
CA LYS A 112 -8.84 16.11 11.38
C LYS A 112 -9.39 16.02 9.96
N VAL A 113 -9.02 14.96 9.24
CA VAL A 113 -9.48 14.70 7.87
C VAL A 113 -10.55 13.60 7.82
N ALA A 114 -11.18 13.28 8.95
CA ALA A 114 -12.18 12.22 9.07
C ALA A 114 -13.31 12.30 8.03
N LYS A 115 -13.69 13.51 7.60
CA LYS A 115 -14.71 13.75 6.57
C LYS A 115 -14.36 13.19 5.19
N GLU A 116 -13.08 13.01 4.93
CA GLU A 116 -12.55 12.51 3.65
C GLU A 116 -12.35 10.98 3.68
N LEU A 117 -12.58 10.32 4.83
CA LEU A 117 -12.27 8.90 5.02
C LEU A 117 -13.53 8.03 4.92
N CYS A 118 -13.38 6.89 4.29
CA CYS A 118 -14.30 5.77 4.38
C CYS A 118 -13.59 4.62 5.08
N VAL A 119 -14.05 4.22 6.26
CA VAL A 119 -13.43 3.18 7.07
C VAL A 119 -14.28 1.92 7.03
N ILE A 120 -13.66 0.81 6.58
CA ILE A 120 -14.30 -0.50 6.45
C ILE A 120 -13.71 -1.42 7.52
N ASN A 121 -14.47 -1.72 8.58
CA ASN A 121 -14.04 -2.55 9.71
C ASN A 121 -14.31 -4.05 9.52
N SER A 122 -14.88 -4.44 8.40
CA SER A 122 -15.29 -5.83 8.11
C SER A 122 -14.46 -6.50 7.01
N THR A 123 -13.31 -5.96 6.71
CA THR A 123 -12.37 -6.61 5.78
C THR A 123 -11.89 -7.92 6.34
N PHE A 124 -11.75 -8.95 5.51
CA PHE A 124 -11.30 -10.28 5.93
C PHE A 124 -10.38 -10.92 4.91
N THR A 125 -9.59 -11.88 5.38
CA THR A 125 -8.72 -12.74 4.57
C THR A 125 -8.72 -14.16 5.13
N GLU A 126 -8.26 -15.12 4.36
CA GLU A 126 -8.12 -16.52 4.81
C GLU A 126 -6.72 -16.82 5.38
N ALA A 127 -5.73 -16.03 5.00
CA ALA A 127 -4.36 -16.23 5.41
C ALA A 127 -4.12 -15.74 6.84
N ILE A 128 -3.44 -16.55 7.65
CA ILE A 128 -3.17 -16.25 9.07
C ILE A 128 -1.70 -15.92 9.33
N ASN A 129 -0.82 -16.13 8.37
CA ASN A 129 0.61 -15.80 8.41
C ASN A 129 0.94 -14.70 7.41
N HIS A 130 1.93 -13.87 7.73
CA HIS A 130 2.28 -12.69 6.94
C HIS A 130 2.58 -12.98 5.48
N ASP A 131 3.48 -13.92 5.18
CA ASP A 131 3.92 -14.16 3.80
C ASP A 131 2.75 -14.53 2.85
N PRO A 132 1.90 -15.52 3.14
CA PRO A 132 0.73 -15.80 2.32
C PRO A 132 -0.32 -14.67 2.37
N ALA A 133 -0.49 -13.97 3.50
CA ALA A 133 -1.46 -12.87 3.62
C ALA A 133 -1.06 -11.65 2.79
N VAL A 134 0.21 -11.23 2.88
CA VAL A 134 0.73 -10.12 2.07
C VAL A 134 0.70 -10.49 0.59
N THR A 135 1.07 -11.73 0.25
CA THR A 135 0.97 -12.20 -1.14
C THR A 135 -0.48 -12.17 -1.63
N TYR A 136 -1.43 -12.61 -0.81
CA TYR A 136 -2.85 -12.63 -1.15
C TYR A 136 -3.42 -11.23 -1.41
N ILE A 137 -3.19 -10.30 -0.49
CA ILE A 137 -3.74 -8.94 -0.63
C ILE A 137 -3.11 -8.18 -1.80
N GLN A 138 -1.87 -8.50 -2.17
CA GLN A 138 -1.19 -7.87 -3.30
C GLN A 138 -1.53 -8.50 -4.65
N THR A 139 -1.88 -9.80 -4.69
CA THR A 139 -1.98 -10.56 -5.96
C THR A 139 -3.30 -11.33 -6.12
N GLY A 140 -4.17 -11.35 -5.11
CA GLY A 140 -5.38 -12.18 -5.09
C GLY A 140 -5.11 -13.69 -4.96
N SER A 141 -3.90 -14.10 -4.56
CA SER A 141 -3.53 -15.50 -4.33
C SER A 141 -2.51 -15.62 -3.21
N GLN A 142 -2.67 -16.62 -2.33
CA GLN A 142 -1.66 -16.95 -1.32
C GLN A 142 -0.40 -17.57 -1.93
N ILE A 143 -0.51 -18.09 -3.16
CA ILE A 143 0.59 -18.74 -3.88
C ILE A 143 1.20 -17.72 -4.84
N PRO A 144 2.54 -17.53 -4.82
CA PRO A 144 3.25 -16.65 -5.75
C PRO A 144 3.01 -17.00 -7.22
N GLY A 145 3.20 -16.01 -8.11
CA GLY A 145 3.14 -16.19 -9.56
C GLY A 145 2.04 -15.40 -10.27
N ARG A 146 1.08 -14.84 -9.50
CA ARG A 146 0.07 -13.94 -10.08
C ARG A 146 0.57 -12.50 -10.14
N PRO A 147 0.06 -11.69 -11.09
CA PRO A 147 0.36 -10.28 -11.15
C PRO A 147 -0.10 -9.55 -9.88
N SER A 148 0.69 -8.58 -9.46
CA SER A 148 0.30 -7.70 -8.37
C SER A 148 -0.84 -6.76 -8.77
N PHE A 149 -1.54 -6.21 -7.79
CA PHE A 149 -2.59 -5.22 -7.98
C PHE A 149 -2.15 -4.08 -8.92
N GLY A 150 -0.97 -3.50 -8.66
CA GLY A 150 -0.45 -2.43 -9.50
C GLY A 150 -0.07 -2.87 -10.91
N SER A 151 0.36 -4.11 -11.10
CA SER A 151 0.64 -4.67 -12.43
C SER A 151 -0.66 -4.84 -13.24
N TRP A 152 -1.74 -5.27 -12.59
CA TRP A 152 -3.07 -5.31 -13.23
C TRP A 152 -3.57 -3.92 -13.64
N LEU A 153 -3.41 -2.91 -12.77
CA LEU A 153 -3.76 -1.53 -13.12
C LEU A 153 -2.92 -0.99 -14.28
N SER A 154 -1.61 -1.28 -14.27
CA SER A 154 -0.72 -0.90 -15.37
C SER A 154 -1.11 -1.56 -16.69
N TYR A 155 -1.47 -2.85 -16.65
CA TYR A 155 -1.89 -3.60 -17.83
C TYR A 155 -3.23 -3.10 -18.37
N GLY A 156 -4.24 -2.94 -17.51
CA GLY A 156 -5.61 -2.61 -17.93
C GLY A 156 -5.82 -1.15 -18.28
N LEU A 157 -5.11 -0.22 -17.62
CA LEU A 157 -5.34 1.22 -17.72
C LEU A 157 -4.17 1.98 -18.37
N GLY A 158 -3.03 1.33 -18.57
CA GLY A 158 -1.84 1.94 -19.14
C GLY A 158 -1.22 3.04 -18.27
N ARG A 159 -0.38 3.86 -18.89
CA ARG A 159 0.32 4.99 -18.26
C ARG A 159 -0.35 6.31 -18.59
N MET A 160 -0.18 7.31 -17.73
CA MET A 160 -0.65 8.69 -17.93
C MET A 160 0.50 9.66 -18.24
N ASN A 161 1.73 9.16 -18.31
CA ASN A 161 2.94 9.89 -18.65
C ASN A 161 3.92 8.99 -19.38
N ASP A 162 4.92 9.59 -20.06
CA ASP A 162 5.92 8.86 -20.84
C ASP A 162 7.30 8.78 -20.17
N ASP A 163 7.56 9.57 -19.13
CA ASP A 163 8.89 9.75 -18.54
C ASP A 163 9.08 9.04 -17.20
N LEU A 164 8.00 8.52 -16.64
CA LEU A 164 7.98 7.80 -15.37
C LEU A 164 7.22 6.46 -15.52
N PRO A 165 7.54 5.45 -14.69
CA PRO A 165 6.80 4.20 -14.66
C PRO A 165 5.32 4.43 -14.32
N GLY A 166 4.42 3.61 -14.87
CA GLY A 166 3.00 3.64 -14.51
C GLY A 166 2.72 3.09 -13.11
N TYR A 167 3.68 2.32 -12.56
CA TYR A 167 3.62 1.73 -11.23
C TYR A 167 4.94 1.95 -10.48
N VAL A 168 4.89 2.66 -9.37
CA VAL A 168 6.03 2.98 -8.52
C VAL A 168 5.82 2.43 -7.11
N VAL A 169 6.86 1.87 -6.55
CA VAL A 169 6.89 1.31 -5.19
C VAL A 169 7.96 2.03 -4.37
N MET A 170 7.65 2.32 -3.12
CA MET A 170 8.59 2.90 -2.15
C MET A 170 8.55 2.12 -0.83
N HIS A 171 9.69 1.96 -0.20
CA HIS A 171 9.81 1.40 1.15
C HIS A 171 10.15 2.52 2.12
N ALA A 172 9.26 2.77 3.07
CA ALA A 172 9.55 3.67 4.18
C ALA A 172 10.45 3.00 5.20
N LYS A 173 11.29 3.78 5.86
CA LYS A 173 12.04 3.36 7.05
C LYS A 173 11.07 3.04 8.17
N THR A 174 11.45 2.13 9.04
CA THR A 174 10.69 1.73 10.23
C THR A 174 11.60 1.67 11.44
N ASN A 175 11.01 1.84 12.63
CA ASN A 175 11.70 1.79 13.92
C ASN A 175 11.66 0.39 14.56
N PHE A 176 10.85 -0.53 14.04
CA PHE A 176 10.64 -1.88 14.59
C PHE A 176 10.90 -2.97 13.57
N GLY A 177 10.84 -4.22 14.02
CA GLY A 177 11.14 -5.42 13.28
C GLY A 177 10.48 -5.44 11.89
N GLU A 178 11.27 -5.78 10.89
CA GLU A 178 10.87 -5.66 9.50
C GLU A 178 10.26 -6.96 8.99
N GLN A 179 9.01 -6.89 8.54
CA GLN A 179 8.44 -7.94 7.70
C GLN A 179 9.17 -7.99 6.36
N SER A 180 9.53 -9.20 5.92
CA SER A 180 10.21 -9.37 4.64
C SER A 180 9.30 -8.97 3.48
N LEU A 181 9.81 -8.13 2.59
CA LEU A 181 9.16 -7.75 1.34
C LEU A 181 9.93 -8.34 0.17
N PHE A 182 9.20 -8.94 -0.76
CA PHE A 182 9.77 -9.61 -1.91
C PHE A 182 9.28 -8.98 -3.21
N ASN A 183 10.10 -8.98 -4.24
CA ASN A 183 9.77 -8.38 -5.54
C ASN A 183 8.47 -8.90 -6.15
N ARG A 184 8.05 -10.12 -5.82
CA ARG A 184 6.76 -10.66 -6.27
C ARG A 184 5.54 -9.83 -5.83
N LEU A 185 5.67 -9.06 -4.75
CA LEU A 185 4.56 -8.24 -4.22
C LEU A 185 4.20 -7.05 -5.12
N TRP A 186 5.13 -6.67 -6.01
CA TRP A 186 4.89 -5.67 -7.06
C TRP A 186 5.31 -6.20 -8.44
N GLY A 187 5.45 -7.51 -8.56
CA GLY A 187 5.86 -8.18 -9.78
C GLY A 187 4.73 -8.31 -10.80
N PRO A 188 5.08 -8.51 -12.07
CA PRO A 188 4.13 -8.64 -13.17
C PRO A 188 3.46 -10.02 -13.20
N GLY A 189 3.97 -11.01 -12.44
CA GLY A 189 3.48 -12.39 -12.51
C GLY A 189 3.61 -12.95 -13.93
N PHE A 190 2.50 -13.33 -14.53
CA PHE A 190 2.43 -13.83 -15.92
C PHE A 190 2.18 -12.71 -16.96
N LEU A 191 2.01 -11.45 -16.54
CA LEU A 191 1.94 -10.31 -17.47
C LEU A 191 3.34 -9.95 -17.99
N PRO A 192 3.43 -9.24 -19.12
CA PRO A 192 4.71 -8.71 -19.61
C PRO A 192 5.44 -7.89 -18.56
N SER A 193 6.76 -7.99 -18.55
CA SER A 193 7.62 -7.38 -17.53
C SER A 193 7.54 -5.84 -17.49
N GLU A 194 7.06 -5.20 -18.54
CA GLU A 194 6.83 -3.74 -18.60
C GLU A 194 5.79 -3.26 -17.59
N HIS A 195 4.95 -4.15 -17.02
CA HIS A 195 3.93 -3.85 -16.02
C HIS A 195 4.41 -4.03 -14.58
N GLN A 196 5.67 -4.41 -14.38
CA GLN A 196 6.27 -4.54 -13.06
C GLN A 196 6.35 -3.18 -12.36
N GLY A 197 6.11 -3.17 -11.04
CA GLY A 197 6.37 -2.01 -10.21
C GLY A 197 7.86 -1.69 -10.12
N VAL A 198 8.21 -0.43 -10.26
CA VAL A 198 9.59 0.06 -10.12
C VAL A 198 9.81 0.54 -8.70
N LEU A 199 10.72 -0.13 -7.99
CA LEU A 199 11.12 0.26 -6.66
C LEU A 199 12.01 1.50 -6.71
N LEU A 200 11.51 2.62 -6.22
CA LEU A 200 12.31 3.80 -5.93
C LEU A 200 12.91 3.66 -4.53
N ARG A 201 14.23 3.61 -4.48
CA ARG A 201 14.97 3.52 -3.22
C ARG A 201 14.87 4.85 -2.48
N SER A 202 14.60 4.77 -1.21
CA SER A 202 14.48 5.93 -0.35
C SER A 202 15.84 6.49 0.13
N GLN A 203 16.95 5.80 -0.18
CA GLN A 203 18.31 6.21 0.18
C GLN A 203 19.31 5.88 -0.93
N GLY A 204 20.29 6.74 -1.11
CA GLY A 204 21.27 6.63 -2.19
C GLY A 204 20.61 6.91 -3.56
N ASP A 205 21.12 6.27 -4.59
CA ASP A 205 20.53 6.40 -5.93
C ASP A 205 19.10 5.87 -5.91
N PRO A 206 18.09 6.67 -6.31
CA PRO A 206 16.69 6.25 -6.30
C PRO A 206 16.42 5.00 -7.13
N VAL A 207 17.14 4.82 -8.22
CA VAL A 207 17.14 3.62 -9.06
C VAL A 207 18.58 3.20 -9.27
N LEU A 208 18.89 1.93 -8.98
CA LEU A 208 20.24 1.38 -9.18
C LEU A 208 20.61 1.41 -10.67
N TYR A 209 21.85 1.77 -10.93
CA TYR A 209 22.43 1.79 -12.30
C TYR A 209 21.66 2.68 -13.29
N LEU A 210 20.92 3.67 -12.79
CA LEU A 210 20.21 4.61 -13.64
C LEU A 210 21.17 5.52 -14.42
N ASN A 211 22.25 5.94 -13.79
CA ASN A 211 23.24 6.81 -14.39
C ASN A 211 24.12 6.06 -15.39
N ASN A 212 24.59 6.78 -16.41
CA ASN A 212 25.54 6.22 -17.36
C ASN A 212 26.86 5.86 -16.67
N PRO A 213 27.54 4.78 -17.09
CA PRO A 213 28.91 4.51 -16.67
C PRO A 213 29.85 5.68 -16.97
N LYS A 214 30.91 5.82 -16.19
CA LYS A 214 31.94 6.86 -16.42
C LYS A 214 32.49 6.78 -17.85
N GLY A 215 32.50 7.90 -18.56
CA GLY A 215 32.97 8.01 -19.95
C GLY A 215 31.90 7.73 -21.01
N VAL A 216 30.67 7.39 -20.64
CA VAL A 216 29.56 7.24 -21.58
C VAL A 216 28.68 8.48 -21.52
N SER A 217 28.65 9.23 -22.61
CA SER A 217 27.76 10.40 -22.72
C SER A 217 26.29 9.99 -22.90
N ARG A 218 25.36 10.94 -22.72
CA ARG A 218 23.94 10.70 -22.99
C ARG A 218 23.68 10.36 -24.46
N SER A 219 24.40 10.98 -25.38
CA SER A 219 24.32 10.68 -26.82
C SER A 219 24.82 9.28 -27.14
N ASP A 220 25.95 8.87 -26.55
CA ASP A 220 26.47 7.51 -26.73
C ASP A 220 25.50 6.46 -26.20
N ARG A 221 24.92 6.74 -25.02
CA ARG A 221 23.89 5.87 -24.46
C ARG A 221 22.66 5.77 -25.36
N ARG A 222 22.20 6.89 -25.94
CA ARG A 222 21.10 6.89 -26.92
C ARG A 222 21.44 6.03 -28.14
N ALA A 223 22.64 6.18 -28.71
CA ALA A 223 23.09 5.36 -29.84
C ALA A 223 23.13 3.87 -29.51
N GLN A 224 23.64 3.49 -28.32
CA GLN A 224 23.63 2.11 -27.83
C GLN A 224 22.20 1.56 -27.72
N LEU A 225 21.27 2.31 -27.16
CA LEU A 225 19.87 1.87 -27.01
C LEU A 225 19.18 1.70 -28.37
N ASN A 226 19.45 2.58 -29.33
CA ASN A 226 18.91 2.46 -30.68
C ASN A 226 19.43 1.18 -31.38
N ALA A 227 20.73 0.89 -31.25
CA ALA A 227 21.33 -0.34 -31.81
C ALA A 227 20.73 -1.59 -31.13
N LEU A 228 20.57 -1.55 -29.80
CA LEU A 228 19.95 -2.66 -29.05
C LEU A 228 18.49 -2.85 -29.44
N ALA A 229 17.72 -1.78 -29.62
CA ALA A 229 16.34 -1.85 -30.07
C ALA A 229 16.22 -2.52 -31.44
N ALA A 230 17.05 -2.10 -32.42
CA ALA A 230 17.06 -2.71 -33.76
C ALA A 230 17.42 -4.21 -33.72
N LEU A 231 18.39 -4.61 -32.85
CA LEU A 231 18.73 -6.02 -32.67
C LEU A 231 17.55 -6.80 -32.05
N ASN A 232 16.89 -6.27 -31.05
CA ASN A 232 15.75 -6.88 -30.41
C ASN A 232 14.56 -6.99 -31.36
N GLU A 233 14.26 -5.96 -32.17
CA GLU A 233 13.22 -6.00 -33.18
C GLU A 233 13.48 -7.14 -34.19
N SER A 234 14.70 -7.28 -34.68
CA SER A 234 15.08 -8.39 -35.56
C SER A 234 14.91 -9.77 -34.89
N GLN A 235 15.15 -9.87 -33.57
CA GLN A 235 14.90 -11.10 -32.81
C GLN A 235 13.38 -11.37 -32.67
N HIS A 236 12.61 -10.32 -32.39
CA HIS A 236 11.16 -10.44 -32.31
C HIS A 236 10.55 -10.92 -33.64
N ASP A 237 10.97 -10.34 -34.77
CA ASP A 237 10.52 -10.74 -36.11
C ASP A 237 10.83 -12.20 -36.41
N ARG A 238 11.92 -12.71 -35.87
CA ARG A 238 12.35 -14.11 -36.09
C ARG A 238 11.66 -15.12 -35.17
N PHE A 239 11.42 -14.75 -33.89
CA PHE A 239 10.97 -15.70 -32.87
C PHE A 239 9.55 -15.42 -32.35
N GLY A 240 8.99 -14.21 -32.57
CA GLY A 240 7.64 -13.83 -32.13
C GLY A 240 7.48 -13.66 -30.63
N ASP A 241 8.60 -13.56 -29.86
CA ASP A 241 8.54 -13.43 -28.40
C ASP A 241 8.16 -12.00 -27.98
N PRO A 242 6.96 -11.79 -27.39
CA PRO A 242 6.51 -10.46 -26.98
C PRO A 242 7.34 -9.84 -25.85
N GLU A 243 8.07 -10.65 -25.05
CA GLU A 243 8.94 -10.16 -23.98
C GLU A 243 10.13 -9.34 -24.54
N VAL A 244 10.56 -9.61 -25.76
CA VAL A 244 11.59 -8.82 -26.44
C VAL A 244 11.15 -7.38 -26.64
N LEU A 245 9.88 -7.15 -27.03
CA LEU A 245 9.31 -5.80 -27.16
C LEU A 245 9.17 -5.12 -25.80
N ALA A 246 8.79 -5.87 -24.76
CA ALA A 246 8.73 -5.35 -23.41
C ALA A 246 10.09 -4.83 -22.92
N ARG A 247 11.18 -5.54 -23.24
CA ARG A 247 12.56 -5.11 -22.93
C ARG A 247 12.95 -3.80 -23.61
N ILE A 248 12.58 -3.61 -24.89
CA ILE A 248 12.82 -2.34 -25.58
C ILE A 248 12.16 -1.20 -24.81
N LYS A 249 10.88 -1.34 -24.46
CA LYS A 249 10.14 -0.35 -23.69
C LYS A 249 10.75 -0.06 -22.32
N GLN A 250 11.24 -1.08 -21.63
CA GLN A 250 11.93 -0.94 -20.33
C GLN A 250 13.24 -0.14 -20.48
N HIS A 251 14.03 -0.40 -21.50
CA HIS A 251 15.25 0.38 -21.74
C HIS A 251 14.98 1.84 -22.07
N GLU A 252 13.95 2.11 -22.86
CA GLU A 252 13.49 3.47 -23.14
C GLU A 252 13.02 4.17 -21.88
N MET A 253 12.24 3.51 -21.05
CA MET A 253 11.80 4.04 -19.77
C MET A 253 12.99 4.37 -18.86
N ALA A 254 13.93 3.45 -18.70
CA ALA A 254 15.13 3.66 -17.89
C ALA A 254 15.94 4.88 -18.37
N TYR A 255 16.04 5.08 -19.68
CA TYR A 255 16.74 6.24 -20.26
C TYR A 255 16.03 7.55 -19.93
N ARG A 256 14.70 7.61 -20.01
CA ARG A 256 13.91 8.80 -19.65
C ARG A 256 13.99 9.08 -18.17
N MET A 257 13.97 8.06 -17.34
CA MET A 257 14.10 8.16 -15.88
C MET A 257 15.42 8.77 -15.41
N GLN A 258 16.49 8.75 -16.23
CA GLN A 258 17.76 9.39 -15.89
C GLN A 258 17.65 10.88 -15.57
N THR A 259 16.65 11.55 -16.13
CA THR A 259 16.37 12.97 -15.86
C THR A 259 15.19 13.13 -14.92
N SER A 260 14.08 12.43 -15.18
CA SER A 260 12.82 12.63 -14.47
C SER A 260 12.85 12.20 -13.00
N VAL A 261 13.62 11.13 -12.68
CA VAL A 261 13.69 10.64 -11.30
C VAL A 261 14.51 11.55 -10.38
N PRO A 262 15.71 12.04 -10.75
CA PRO A 262 16.42 13.02 -9.92
C PRO A 262 15.61 14.30 -9.67
N GLU A 263 14.94 14.85 -10.68
CA GLU A 263 14.06 16.00 -10.51
C GLU A 263 12.86 15.73 -9.59
N LEU A 264 12.29 14.53 -9.68
CA LEU A 264 11.21 14.12 -8.81
C LEU A 264 11.64 14.05 -7.34
N MET A 265 12.80 13.43 -7.09
CA MET A 265 13.32 13.18 -5.74
C MET A 265 13.95 14.41 -5.08
N ASP A 266 14.24 15.43 -5.84
CA ASP A 266 14.74 16.72 -5.32
C ASP A 266 13.60 17.51 -4.66
N LEU A 267 13.57 17.52 -3.34
CA LEU A 267 12.60 18.23 -2.53
C LEU A 267 12.98 19.70 -2.27
N SER A 268 14.12 20.18 -2.77
CA SER A 268 14.60 21.55 -2.53
C SER A 268 13.66 22.63 -3.07
N SER A 269 12.85 22.27 -4.07
CA SER A 269 11.83 23.16 -4.66
C SER A 269 10.52 23.22 -3.87
N GLU A 270 10.33 22.37 -2.86
CA GLU A 270 9.12 22.37 -2.03
C GLU A 270 9.13 23.56 -1.06
N LYS A 271 7.95 24.14 -0.86
CA LYS A 271 7.77 25.27 0.05
C LYS A 271 7.90 24.82 1.51
N GLU A 272 8.31 25.75 2.37
CA GLU A 272 8.35 25.53 3.82
C GLU A 272 7.00 25.11 4.39
N SER A 273 5.89 25.63 3.84
CA SER A 273 4.52 25.25 4.21
C SER A 273 4.24 23.76 3.94
N THR A 274 4.83 23.19 2.87
CA THR A 274 4.71 21.74 2.56
C THR A 274 5.37 20.91 3.66
N PHE A 275 6.58 21.27 4.09
CA PHE A 275 7.25 20.55 5.17
C PHE A 275 6.52 20.68 6.51
N LYS A 276 5.94 21.85 6.81
CA LYS A 276 5.08 22.00 8.01
C LYS A 276 3.83 21.13 7.94
N LEU A 277 3.26 20.95 6.76
CA LEU A 277 2.08 20.09 6.55
C LEU A 277 2.44 18.61 6.76
N TYR A 278 3.47 18.11 6.07
CA TYR A 278 3.86 16.68 6.12
C TYR A 278 4.66 16.31 7.39
N GLY A 279 5.17 17.29 8.13
CA GLY A 279 6.09 17.11 9.25
C GLY A 279 7.55 17.28 8.84
N GLU A 280 8.42 17.67 9.78
CA GLU A 280 9.86 17.88 9.53
C GLU A 280 10.57 16.60 9.08
N GLU A 281 10.03 15.43 9.44
CA GLU A 281 10.50 14.13 8.98
C GLU A 281 10.44 13.99 7.46
N ALA A 282 9.59 14.75 6.77
CA ALA A 282 9.54 14.76 5.29
C ALA A 282 10.85 15.24 4.64
N ARG A 283 11.71 15.94 5.38
CA ARG A 283 13.08 16.30 4.93
C ARG A 283 14.06 15.14 5.00
N GLN A 284 13.71 14.09 5.73
CA GLN A 284 14.58 12.92 5.92
C GLN A 284 14.30 11.89 4.84
N ALA A 285 15.27 11.66 3.96
CA ALA A 285 15.14 10.65 2.91
C ALA A 285 14.76 9.28 3.49
N GLY A 286 13.69 8.71 2.97
CA GLY A 286 13.17 7.40 3.38
C GLY A 286 12.23 7.40 4.58
N SER A 287 11.97 8.52 5.23
CA SER A 287 10.86 8.58 6.19
C SER A 287 9.52 8.32 5.50
N PHE A 288 8.52 7.87 6.24
CA PHE A 288 7.18 7.69 5.67
C PHE A 288 6.62 9.01 5.15
N ALA A 289 6.88 10.11 5.83
CA ALA A 289 6.48 11.45 5.41
C ALA A 289 7.13 11.87 4.07
N ALA A 290 8.43 11.59 3.88
CA ALA A 290 9.11 11.82 2.60
C ALA A 290 8.52 10.94 1.48
N CYS A 291 8.18 9.69 1.78
CA CYS A 291 7.52 8.80 0.81
C CYS A 291 6.13 9.32 0.42
N CYS A 292 5.32 9.80 1.38
CA CYS A 292 4.01 10.41 1.10
C CYS A 292 4.14 11.70 0.26
N LEU A 293 5.10 12.56 0.57
CA LEU A 293 5.36 13.76 -0.23
C LEU A 293 5.79 13.39 -1.66
N ASN A 294 6.67 12.41 -1.81
CA ASN A 294 7.06 11.91 -3.15
C ASN A 294 5.89 11.24 -3.87
N ALA A 295 4.98 10.55 -3.17
CA ALA A 295 3.77 9.98 -3.78
C ALA A 295 2.86 11.06 -4.37
N ARG A 296 2.67 12.18 -3.68
CA ARG A 296 1.94 13.34 -4.23
C ARG A 296 2.64 13.87 -5.49
N ARG A 297 3.97 14.06 -5.46
CA ARG A 297 4.76 14.53 -6.61
C ARG A 297 4.72 13.59 -7.81
N LEU A 298 4.74 12.27 -7.56
CA LEU A 298 4.54 11.22 -8.56
C LEU A 298 3.14 11.33 -9.19
N ALA A 299 2.11 11.48 -8.36
CA ALA A 299 0.73 11.61 -8.80
C ALA A 299 0.54 12.87 -9.68
N GLU A 300 1.14 14.02 -9.32
CA GLU A 300 1.15 15.23 -10.13
C GLU A 300 1.80 15.03 -11.50
N ARG A 301 2.83 14.19 -11.59
CA ARG A 301 3.50 13.86 -12.85
C ARG A 301 2.85 12.71 -13.63
N GLY A 302 1.64 12.30 -13.23
CA GLY A 302 0.85 11.30 -13.95
C GLY A 302 1.28 9.86 -13.69
N VAL A 303 1.92 9.55 -12.56
CA VAL A 303 2.08 8.16 -12.14
C VAL A 303 0.75 7.65 -11.64
N ARG A 304 0.23 6.59 -12.28
CA ARG A 304 -1.10 6.07 -12.01
C ARG A 304 -1.19 5.27 -10.73
N ASN A 305 -0.18 4.45 -10.45
CA ASN A 305 -0.18 3.57 -9.29
C ASN A 305 1.09 3.76 -8.46
N ILE A 306 0.88 4.12 -7.20
CA ILE A 306 1.96 4.41 -6.26
C ILE A 306 1.71 3.60 -5.01
N GLN A 307 2.70 2.84 -4.55
CA GLN A 307 2.58 2.02 -3.37
C GLN A 307 3.70 2.32 -2.39
N ILE A 308 3.34 2.56 -1.13
CA ILE A 308 4.28 2.77 -0.04
C ILE A 308 4.13 1.63 0.96
N PHE A 309 5.20 0.91 1.20
CA PHE A 309 5.28 -0.09 2.27
C PHE A 309 5.86 0.53 3.52
N HIS A 310 5.10 0.49 4.62
CA HIS A 310 5.55 0.81 5.97
C HIS A 310 5.47 -0.45 6.82
N ARG A 311 6.62 -0.96 7.27
CA ARG A 311 6.77 -2.23 7.98
C ARG A 311 6.77 -2.06 9.49
N GLY A 312 6.77 -3.17 10.24
CA GLY A 312 6.94 -3.16 11.69
C GLY A 312 5.66 -3.09 12.49
N TRP A 313 4.52 -3.55 11.93
CA TRP A 313 3.23 -3.59 12.62
C TRP A 313 2.95 -4.92 13.34
N ASP A 314 3.89 -5.87 13.30
CA ASP A 314 3.73 -7.21 13.89
C ASP A 314 3.97 -7.23 15.40
N ALA A 315 3.04 -6.67 16.16
CA ALA A 315 3.17 -6.44 17.60
C ALA A 315 2.58 -7.58 18.44
N HIS A 316 3.33 -8.65 18.62
CA HIS A 316 2.99 -9.79 19.47
C HIS A 316 3.21 -9.58 20.98
N GLY A 317 3.95 -8.56 21.34
CA GLY A 317 4.21 -8.06 22.69
C GLY A 317 4.55 -6.58 22.61
N ASN A 318 4.46 -5.84 23.72
CA ASN A 318 4.71 -4.38 23.72
C ASN A 318 3.91 -3.59 22.67
N LEU A 319 2.78 -4.11 22.23
CA LEU A 319 1.96 -3.48 21.20
C LEU A 319 1.71 -1.98 21.47
N PRO A 320 1.42 -1.54 22.71
CA PRO A 320 1.22 -0.13 22.95
C PRO A 320 2.42 0.73 22.55
N LYS A 321 3.63 0.37 22.99
CA LYS A 321 4.84 1.14 22.67
C LYS A 321 5.15 1.14 21.17
N GLU A 322 4.98 -0.01 20.52
CA GLU A 322 5.22 -0.16 19.09
C GLU A 322 4.20 0.63 18.27
N HIS A 323 2.90 0.54 18.61
CA HIS A 323 1.86 1.28 17.91
C HIS A 323 1.95 2.79 18.13
N GLU A 324 2.33 3.27 19.32
CA GLU A 324 2.62 4.69 19.55
C GLU A 324 3.69 5.22 18.60
N SER A 325 4.78 4.48 18.43
CA SER A 325 5.85 4.88 17.51
C SER A 325 5.42 4.80 16.05
N GLN A 326 4.77 3.71 15.65
CA GLN A 326 4.33 3.51 14.27
C GLN A 326 3.24 4.51 13.86
N CYS A 327 2.29 4.79 14.75
CA CYS A 327 1.28 5.82 14.50
C CYS A 327 1.88 7.22 14.40
N LYS A 328 2.89 7.52 15.24
CA LYS A 328 3.61 8.79 15.15
C LYS A 328 4.30 8.97 13.80
N ASP A 329 4.86 7.90 13.24
CA ASP A 329 5.52 7.95 11.93
C ASP A 329 4.54 8.24 10.79
N ILE A 330 3.29 7.72 10.88
CA ILE A 330 2.37 7.77 9.74
C ILE A 330 1.29 8.85 9.84
N ASP A 331 0.84 9.22 11.05
CA ASP A 331 -0.40 9.98 11.27
C ASP A 331 -0.39 11.33 10.56
N GLN A 332 0.61 12.16 10.82
CA GLN A 332 0.69 13.49 10.20
C GLN A 332 0.84 13.38 8.68
N ALA A 333 1.65 12.45 8.21
CA ALA A 333 1.92 12.29 6.77
C ALA A 333 0.69 11.77 6.00
N CYS A 334 -0.12 10.87 6.59
CA CYS A 334 -1.38 10.43 6.00
C CYS A 334 -2.38 11.60 5.88
N ALA A 335 -2.56 12.37 6.95
CA ALA A 335 -3.43 13.53 6.94
C ALA A 335 -2.97 14.60 5.96
N ALA A 336 -1.65 14.83 5.89
CA ALA A 336 -1.03 15.77 4.97
C ALA A 336 -1.26 15.38 3.51
N LEU A 337 -1.08 14.09 3.19
CA LEU A 337 -1.30 13.60 1.82
C LEU A 337 -2.74 13.86 1.36
N ILE A 338 -3.74 13.55 2.18
CA ILE A 338 -5.15 13.80 1.88
C ILE A 338 -5.40 15.31 1.71
N THR A 339 -4.88 16.12 2.63
CA THR A 339 -5.04 17.59 2.58
C THR A 339 -4.40 18.19 1.34
N ASP A 340 -3.16 17.82 1.03
CA ASP A 340 -2.40 18.35 -0.13
C ASP A 340 -3.05 17.94 -1.45
N LEU A 341 -3.50 16.67 -1.57
CA LEU A 341 -4.26 16.22 -2.75
C LEU A 341 -5.58 17.00 -2.91
N LYS A 342 -6.28 17.29 -1.81
CA LYS A 342 -7.52 18.06 -1.82
C LYS A 342 -7.28 19.52 -2.24
N GLU A 343 -6.30 20.18 -1.63
CA GLU A 343 -5.93 21.56 -1.96
C GLU A 343 -5.50 21.75 -3.42
N ARG A 344 -4.94 20.69 -4.04
CA ARG A 344 -4.55 20.66 -5.45
C ARG A 344 -5.67 20.22 -6.40
N GLY A 345 -6.86 19.91 -5.89
CA GLY A 345 -7.96 19.43 -6.71
C GLY A 345 -7.73 18.01 -7.28
N MET A 346 -6.84 17.24 -6.67
CA MET A 346 -6.47 15.89 -7.12
C MET A 346 -7.17 14.78 -6.33
N LEU A 347 -7.74 15.07 -5.16
CA LEU A 347 -8.36 14.05 -4.31
C LEU A 347 -9.59 13.42 -4.98
N GLU A 348 -10.31 14.14 -5.81
CA GLU A 348 -11.52 13.64 -6.47
C GLU A 348 -11.25 12.52 -7.49
N ASP A 349 -10.03 12.49 -8.05
CA ASP A 349 -9.62 11.49 -9.04
C ASP A 349 -8.43 10.62 -8.58
N THR A 350 -8.09 10.68 -7.28
CA THR A 350 -7.04 9.87 -6.65
C THR A 350 -7.61 9.07 -5.49
N LEU A 351 -7.61 7.74 -5.62
CA LEU A 351 -7.97 6.85 -4.52
C LEU A 351 -6.75 6.63 -3.62
N VAL A 352 -6.87 7.04 -2.36
CA VAL A 352 -5.87 6.70 -1.34
C VAL A 352 -6.39 5.52 -0.52
N VAL A 353 -5.64 4.42 -0.52
CA VAL A 353 -5.97 3.20 0.22
C VAL A 353 -4.99 3.06 1.38
N TRP A 354 -5.49 2.81 2.59
CA TRP A 354 -4.69 2.49 3.77
C TRP A 354 -5.12 1.13 4.31
N GLY A 355 -4.17 0.28 4.69
CA GLY A 355 -4.49 -1.01 5.29
C GLY A 355 -3.28 -1.93 5.39
N GLY A 356 -3.49 -3.10 5.99
CA GLY A 356 -2.51 -4.18 6.09
C GLY A 356 -3.05 -5.49 5.56
N GLU A 357 -2.32 -6.58 5.80
CA GLU A 357 -2.67 -7.91 5.29
C GLU A 357 -3.73 -8.64 6.12
N PHE A 358 -3.85 -8.30 7.41
CA PHE A 358 -4.88 -8.78 8.34
C PHE A 358 -4.92 -7.88 9.59
N GLY A 359 -5.82 -8.19 10.53
CA GLY A 359 -5.94 -7.50 11.80
C GLY A 359 -5.34 -8.28 12.98
N ARG A 360 -5.72 -7.85 14.18
CA ARG A 360 -5.25 -8.40 15.45
C ARG A 360 -6.41 -8.90 16.31
N THR A 361 -6.12 -9.89 17.16
CA THR A 361 -7.10 -10.53 18.02
C THR A 361 -7.67 -9.58 19.08
N ALA A 362 -8.92 -9.84 19.48
CA ALA A 362 -9.55 -9.18 20.62
C ALA A 362 -8.99 -9.68 21.98
N TYR A 363 -8.18 -10.72 21.98
CA TYR A 363 -7.52 -11.27 23.18
C TYR A 363 -6.00 -11.03 23.11
N CYS A 364 -5.39 -11.07 24.28
CA CYS A 364 -3.95 -10.91 24.44
C CYS A 364 -3.19 -12.17 24.11
N GLN A 365 -2.09 -12.03 23.39
CA GLN A 365 -1.03 -13.02 23.30
C GLN A 365 -0.02 -12.78 24.43
N GLY A 366 0.30 -13.83 25.18
CA GLY A 366 1.24 -13.74 26.30
C GLY A 366 0.66 -13.05 27.52
N SER A 367 1.45 -12.22 28.17
CA SER A 367 1.09 -11.55 29.43
C SER A 367 0.24 -10.32 29.17
N LEU A 368 -0.87 -10.19 29.91
CA LEU A 368 -1.78 -9.06 29.85
C LEU A 368 -1.60 -8.16 31.07
N SER A 369 -1.44 -6.86 30.84
CA SER A 369 -1.62 -5.81 31.84
C SER A 369 -2.36 -4.62 31.23
N GLU A 370 -2.85 -3.70 32.07
CA GLU A 370 -3.52 -2.49 31.58
C GLU A 370 -2.63 -1.58 30.72
N LYS A 371 -1.31 -1.66 30.92
CA LYS A 371 -0.33 -0.79 30.25
C LYS A 371 0.42 -1.48 29.12
N ASN A 372 0.45 -2.82 29.11
CA ASN A 372 1.23 -3.58 28.15
C ASN A 372 0.57 -4.90 27.80
N TYR A 373 0.47 -5.19 26.50
CA TYR A 373 -0.10 -6.37 25.91
C TYR A 373 0.44 -6.60 24.50
N GLY A 374 0.27 -7.80 23.98
CA GLY A 374 0.43 -8.14 22.57
C GLY A 374 -0.85 -8.74 22.01
N ARG A 375 -0.98 -8.81 20.71
CA ARG A 375 -2.10 -9.43 20.02
C ARG A 375 -1.63 -10.39 18.96
N ASP A 376 -2.34 -11.49 18.81
CA ASP A 376 -2.11 -12.47 17.74
C ASP A 376 -2.76 -12.02 16.43
N HIS A 377 -2.49 -12.73 15.34
CA HIS A 377 -3.08 -12.47 14.03
C HIS A 377 -4.57 -12.77 14.02
N HIS A 378 -5.34 -11.91 13.37
CA HIS A 378 -6.78 -12.10 13.21
C HIS A 378 -7.21 -11.83 11.76
N PRO A 379 -7.47 -12.88 10.96
CA PRO A 379 -7.75 -12.69 9.54
C PRO A 379 -9.19 -12.30 9.23
N ARG A 380 -10.15 -12.60 10.12
CA ARG A 380 -11.58 -12.50 9.81
C ARG A 380 -12.19 -11.12 9.97
N CYS A 381 -11.48 -10.19 10.58
CA CYS A 381 -11.98 -8.83 10.79
C CYS A 381 -10.81 -7.87 10.96
N PHE A 382 -10.66 -6.95 10.03
CA PHE A 382 -9.66 -5.87 10.13
C PHE A 382 -10.13 -4.63 9.39
N THR A 383 -9.38 -3.55 9.51
CA THR A 383 -9.75 -2.23 8.99
C THR A 383 -8.92 -1.87 7.77
N THR A 384 -9.62 -1.35 6.78
CA THR A 384 -9.06 -0.72 5.60
C THR A 384 -9.67 0.65 5.41
#